data_d8eda1effd5eb76ae558a1232bc4d947
#
_entry.id   d8eda1effd5eb76ae558a1232bc4d947
#
_cell.length_a   1.000
_cell.length_b   1.000
_cell.length_c   1.000
_cell.angle_alpha   90.00
_cell.angle_beta   90.00
_cell.angle_gamma   90.00
#
_symmetry.space_group_name_H-M   'P 1'
#
loop_
_entity.id
_entity.type
_entity.pdbx_description
1 polymer ?
#
loop_
_entity_poly.entity_id
_entity_poly.type
_entity_poly.pdbx_seq_one_letter_code
_entity_poly.pdbx_strand_id
1 'polypeptide(L)'
;MSRSLRSCVAPMLAAAVVAACSHSTPEAKSGDSTTAAAPPPTAPNLLTVTATDYAFDAPASIPAGYTTIRVVSNGKEVHQAALVRLEQGKTLADFQAALKQAGPPPAWVVDAGGPNPPMPNGTAEATEYLAPGAYVIVCFVPSPDGTPHVAKGMMRELTVTPSSASAPAPNADATITLADYSFTSPAPLAAGQHVLRVVNSGPQSHEIVLIRLEPGKTARQFVQWVDGMKGPPPGALLGGVAPIAPGDTAYFPADLTPGNYAFVCFVPDSKDGKPHAAHGMMQDFTVKGT
;
A
#
# COMPACT_ATOMS: atom_id res chain seq x y z
N MET A 1 -66.86 14.14 1.55
CA MET A 1 -67.81 15.16 1.02
C MET A 1 -67.12 15.77 -0.15
N SER A 2 -67.50 15.33 -1.24
CA SER A 2 -68.53 15.73 -2.19
C SER A 2 -68.00 16.71 -3.21
N ARG A 3 -67.86 16.24 -4.34
CA ARG A 3 -68.54 16.39 -5.65
C ARG A 3 -67.86 17.44 -6.55
N SER A 4 -67.47 17.11 -7.71
CA SER A 4 -68.09 16.69 -8.99
C SER A 4 -68.26 17.94 -9.87
N LEU A 5 -68.03 17.98 -11.12
CA LEU A 5 -68.48 17.33 -12.33
C LEU A 5 -68.31 18.28 -13.52
N ARG A 6 -67.87 17.72 -14.66
CA ARG A 6 -68.42 17.90 -16.03
C ARG A 6 -68.22 19.27 -16.72
N SER A 7 -68.08 19.45 -17.98
CA SER A 7 -68.37 18.61 -19.17
C SER A 7 -67.85 19.30 -20.42
N CYS A 8 -67.50 18.52 -21.39
CA CYS A 8 -67.69 18.56 -22.85
C CYS A 8 -67.92 19.91 -23.56
N VAL A 9 -67.31 20.14 -24.69
CA VAL A 9 -67.88 20.11 -26.06
C VAL A 9 -66.81 20.40 -27.09
N ALA A 10 -66.64 19.54 -28.09
CA ALA A 10 -66.10 19.79 -29.41
C ALA A 10 -67.34 20.12 -30.33
N PRO A 11 -67.30 20.45 -31.65
CA PRO A 11 -66.19 20.45 -32.61
C PRO A 11 -66.17 21.72 -33.51
N MET A 12 -65.27 21.89 -34.47
CA MET A 12 -65.53 22.05 -35.89
C MET A 12 -64.29 22.25 -36.76
N LEU A 13 -64.27 21.52 -37.84
CA LEU A 13 -63.34 21.59 -38.97
C LEU A 13 -63.32 22.96 -39.66
N ALA A 14 -62.14 23.37 -40.11
CA ALA A 14 -61.98 24.13 -41.37
C ALA A 14 -60.59 23.78 -41.96
N ALA A 15 -60.66 23.20 -43.15
CA ALA A 15 -59.46 22.94 -43.96
C ALA A 15 -59.12 24.23 -44.77
N ALA A 16 -57.83 24.58 -44.74
CA ALA A 16 -57.26 25.49 -45.75
C ALA A 16 -55.93 24.94 -46.22
N VAL A 17 -55.89 24.57 -47.48
CA VAL A 17 -54.72 24.18 -48.25
C VAL A 17 -53.99 25.46 -48.66
N VAL A 18 -52.71 25.63 -48.29
CA VAL A 18 -51.80 26.55 -48.98
C VAL A 18 -50.44 25.90 -49.17
N ALA A 19 -49.97 26.12 -50.37
CA ALA A 19 -48.88 25.46 -51.06
C ALA A 19 -47.52 25.58 -50.43
N ALA A 20 -46.68 24.61 -50.80
CA ALA A 20 -45.26 24.40 -50.49
C ALA A 20 -44.39 25.61 -50.90
N CYS A 21 -43.44 25.94 -50.02
CA CYS A 21 -42.12 26.45 -50.36
C CYS A 21 -41.05 25.68 -49.54
N SER A 22 -40.33 24.87 -50.26
CA SER A 22 -39.20 24.14 -49.73
C SER A 22 -38.08 25.12 -49.42
N HIS A 23 -37.76 25.27 -48.12
CA HIS A 23 -36.48 25.79 -47.67
C HIS A 23 -35.76 24.65 -46.92
N SER A 24 -34.76 24.08 -47.58
CA SER A 24 -33.81 23.15 -47.01
C SER A 24 -32.91 23.90 -46.04
N THR A 25 -33.17 23.75 -44.76
CA THR A 25 -32.25 24.13 -43.70
C THR A 25 -31.17 23.03 -43.61
N PRO A 26 -29.88 23.37 -43.55
CA PRO A 26 -28.85 22.34 -43.29
C PRO A 26 -28.99 21.82 -41.88
N GLU A 27 -29.25 20.55 -41.77
CA GLU A 27 -29.20 19.80 -40.51
C GLU A 27 -27.76 19.83 -39.96
N ALA A 28 -27.53 20.59 -38.90
CA ALA A 28 -26.31 20.53 -38.13
C ALA A 28 -26.20 19.13 -37.52
N LYS A 29 -25.35 18.29 -38.10
CA LYS A 29 -24.92 17.04 -37.45
C LYS A 29 -24.30 17.41 -36.12
N SER A 30 -25.04 17.22 -35.04
CA SER A 30 -24.53 17.12 -33.70
C SER A 30 -23.54 15.94 -33.71
N GLY A 31 -22.25 16.25 -33.82
CA GLY A 31 -21.20 15.27 -33.65
C GLY A 31 -21.19 14.84 -32.16
N ASP A 32 -21.78 13.70 -31.90
CA ASP A 32 -21.66 13.00 -30.65
C ASP A 32 -20.18 12.59 -30.52
N SER A 33 -19.38 13.47 -29.92
CA SER A 33 -18.00 13.15 -29.55
C SER A 33 -18.07 12.23 -28.33
N THR A 34 -18.35 10.96 -28.55
CA THR A 34 -18.05 9.90 -27.61
C THR A 34 -16.53 9.86 -27.45
N THR A 35 -16.04 10.60 -26.47
CA THR A 35 -14.65 10.45 -26.02
C THR A 35 -14.51 9.00 -25.55
N ALA A 36 -13.92 8.14 -26.38
CA ALA A 36 -13.62 6.78 -25.99
C ALA A 36 -12.76 6.84 -24.72
N ALA A 37 -13.22 6.19 -23.66
CA ALA A 37 -12.42 6.06 -22.44
C ALA A 37 -11.06 5.44 -22.79
N ALA A 38 -10.00 6.03 -22.27
CA ALA A 38 -8.66 5.47 -22.46
C ALA A 38 -8.66 4.01 -21.96
N PRO A 39 -7.95 3.09 -22.65
CA PRO A 39 -7.83 1.73 -22.18
C PRO A 39 -7.24 1.72 -20.75
N PRO A 40 -7.68 0.78 -19.89
CA PRO A 40 -7.16 0.71 -18.54
C PRO A 40 -5.63 0.50 -18.57
N PRO A 41 -4.89 1.02 -17.58
CA PRO A 41 -3.45 0.84 -17.52
C PRO A 41 -3.11 -0.64 -17.42
N THR A 42 -2.06 -1.07 -18.11
CA THR A 42 -1.60 -2.46 -18.13
C THR A 42 -0.66 -2.82 -16.98
N ALA A 43 -0.15 -1.81 -16.27
CA ALA A 43 0.77 -1.96 -15.13
C ALA A 43 0.34 -1.05 -13.96
N PRO A 44 0.67 -1.42 -12.72
CA PRO A 44 0.46 -0.56 -11.56
C PRO A 44 1.11 0.83 -11.74
N ASN A 45 0.58 1.85 -11.05
CA ASN A 45 1.27 3.12 -10.91
C ASN A 45 2.65 2.89 -10.28
N LEU A 46 3.60 3.78 -10.51
CA LEU A 46 4.92 3.73 -9.86
C LEU A 46 5.10 4.98 -9.00
N LEU A 47 5.31 4.76 -7.70
CA LEU A 47 5.72 5.77 -6.73
C LEU A 47 7.16 5.50 -6.31
N THR A 48 8.11 6.29 -6.81
CA THR A 48 9.50 6.21 -6.35
C THR A 48 9.69 7.15 -5.17
N VAL A 49 10.22 6.59 -4.08
CA VAL A 49 10.55 7.27 -2.83
C VAL A 49 12.06 7.16 -2.61
N THR A 50 12.78 8.26 -2.75
CA THR A 50 14.20 8.32 -2.41
C THR A 50 14.33 8.65 -0.93
N ALA A 51 14.94 7.74 -0.16
CA ALA A 51 15.17 7.89 1.26
C ALA A 51 16.64 8.27 1.52
N THR A 52 16.86 9.37 2.23
CA THR A 52 18.15 9.76 2.81
C THR A 52 18.00 9.79 4.33
N ASP A 53 19.09 9.93 5.07
CA ASP A 53 18.99 9.97 6.52
C ASP A 53 18.04 11.09 6.98
N TYR A 54 16.89 10.63 7.46
CA TYR A 54 15.70 11.27 8.02
C TYR A 54 14.86 12.12 7.05
N ALA A 55 14.99 11.90 5.74
CA ALA A 55 14.17 12.60 4.76
C ALA A 55 13.72 11.69 3.60
N PHE A 56 12.55 12.02 3.04
CA PHE A 56 12.04 11.43 1.81
C PHE A 56 11.92 12.46 0.70
N ASP A 57 12.35 12.09 -0.51
CA ASP A 57 11.98 12.75 -1.75
C ASP A 57 11.04 11.84 -2.54
N ALA A 58 9.83 12.34 -2.84
CA ALA A 58 8.80 11.63 -3.56
C ALA A 58 7.80 12.61 -4.19
N PRO A 59 7.02 12.21 -5.20
CA PRO A 59 5.88 12.99 -5.69
C PRO A 59 4.92 13.34 -4.56
N ALA A 60 4.30 14.52 -4.64
CA ALA A 60 3.29 14.95 -3.66
C ALA A 60 1.93 14.25 -3.85
N SER A 61 1.68 13.70 -5.04
CA SER A 61 0.43 13.01 -5.35
C SER A 61 0.61 11.90 -6.38
N ILE A 62 -0.31 10.93 -6.35
CA ILE A 62 -0.40 9.83 -7.30
C ILE A 62 -1.89 9.48 -7.52
N PRO A 63 -2.31 8.98 -8.70
CA PRO A 63 -3.67 8.50 -8.89
C PRO A 63 -3.95 7.22 -8.09
N ALA A 64 -5.21 7.03 -7.67
CA ALA A 64 -5.67 5.81 -7.01
C ALA A 64 -5.54 4.58 -7.89
N GLY A 65 -5.41 3.41 -7.27
CA GLY A 65 -5.28 2.12 -7.94
C GLY A 65 -4.08 1.32 -7.43
N TYR A 66 -3.84 0.17 -8.06
CA TYR A 66 -2.64 -0.59 -7.75
C TYR A 66 -1.39 0.24 -8.04
N THR A 67 -0.54 0.34 -7.03
CA THR A 67 0.65 1.20 -7.03
C THR A 67 1.84 0.39 -6.50
N THR A 68 2.89 0.32 -7.30
CA THR A 68 4.20 -0.15 -6.84
C THR A 68 4.93 1.02 -6.19
N ILE A 69 5.17 0.91 -4.91
CA ILE A 69 6.00 1.82 -4.14
C ILE A 69 7.42 1.27 -4.17
N ARG A 70 8.35 2.08 -4.67
CA ARG A 70 9.77 1.74 -4.74
C ARG A 70 10.54 2.64 -3.80
N VAL A 71 11.13 2.08 -2.73
CA VAL A 71 12.09 2.81 -1.91
C VAL A 71 13.49 2.63 -2.46
N VAL A 72 14.20 3.75 -2.66
CA VAL A 72 15.63 3.80 -3.00
C VAL A 72 16.36 4.37 -1.79
N SER A 73 17.11 3.52 -1.08
CA SER A 73 17.80 3.89 0.15
C SER A 73 19.18 4.48 -0.16
N ASN A 74 19.26 5.81 -0.13
CA ASN A 74 20.51 6.57 -0.36
C ASN A 74 21.14 7.09 0.95
N GLY A 75 20.58 6.68 2.11
CA GLY A 75 21.11 7.00 3.43
C GLY A 75 22.21 6.06 3.88
N LYS A 76 22.81 6.37 5.03
CA LYS A 76 23.76 5.49 5.72
C LYS A 76 23.06 4.43 6.54
N GLU A 77 21.86 4.74 7.03
CA GLU A 77 21.01 3.85 7.77
C GLU A 77 20.00 3.14 6.84
N VAL A 78 19.33 2.12 7.34
CA VAL A 78 18.26 1.44 6.59
C VAL A 78 16.96 2.23 6.70
N HIS A 79 16.22 2.33 5.61
CA HIS A 79 14.98 3.10 5.55
C HIS A 79 13.86 2.30 4.91
N GLN A 80 12.69 2.25 5.55
CA GLN A 80 11.45 1.79 4.95
C GLN A 80 10.64 2.99 4.40
N ALA A 81 9.76 2.73 3.46
CA ALA A 81 8.77 3.70 3.01
C ALA A 81 7.37 3.17 3.33
N ALA A 82 7.07 3.03 4.63
CA ALA A 82 5.75 2.63 5.07
C ALA A 82 4.72 3.71 4.74
N LEU A 83 3.51 3.29 4.37
CA LEU A 83 2.39 4.17 4.15
C LEU A 83 1.40 4.08 5.30
N VAL A 84 0.96 5.23 5.75
CA VAL A 84 -0.15 5.38 6.70
C VAL A 84 -1.23 6.21 6.04
N ARG A 85 -2.45 5.70 5.97
CA ARG A 85 -3.62 6.44 5.49
C ARG A 85 -4.24 7.20 6.66
N LEU A 86 -4.51 8.49 6.44
CA LEU A 86 -5.17 9.35 7.41
C LEU A 86 -6.66 9.44 7.07
N GLU A 87 -7.51 8.96 7.96
CA GLU A 87 -8.95 8.99 7.76
C GLU A 87 -9.60 10.22 8.42
N GLN A 88 -10.89 10.41 8.21
CA GLN A 88 -11.70 11.44 8.87
C GLN A 88 -11.19 12.88 8.65
N GLY A 89 -10.55 13.16 7.50
CA GLY A 89 -10.02 14.51 7.20
C GLY A 89 -8.82 14.92 8.04
N LYS A 90 -8.13 13.98 8.65
CA LYS A 90 -6.93 14.19 9.45
C LYS A 90 -5.74 14.57 8.57
N THR A 91 -4.80 15.29 9.15
CA THR A 91 -3.63 15.89 8.50
C THR A 91 -2.33 15.31 9.03
N LEU A 92 -1.20 15.63 8.37
CA LEU A 92 0.13 15.32 8.89
C LEU A 92 0.36 15.91 10.28
N ALA A 93 -0.16 17.12 10.55
CA ALA A 93 -0.04 17.74 11.87
C ALA A 93 -0.78 16.96 12.96
N ASP A 94 -1.99 16.43 12.64
CA ASP A 94 -2.72 15.52 13.54
C ASP A 94 -1.91 14.23 13.80
N PHE A 95 -1.31 13.65 12.75
CA PHE A 95 -0.47 12.46 12.87
C PHE A 95 0.76 12.71 13.75
N GLN A 96 1.46 13.83 13.53
CA GLN A 96 2.59 14.24 14.37
C GLN A 96 2.19 14.46 15.84
N ALA A 97 0.99 14.97 16.08
CA ALA A 97 0.46 15.12 17.44
C ALA A 97 0.14 13.77 18.08
N ALA A 98 -0.41 12.83 17.29
CA ALA A 98 -0.71 11.47 17.75
C ALA A 98 0.57 10.68 18.11
N LEU A 99 1.64 10.82 17.35
CA LEU A 99 2.93 10.17 17.63
C LEU A 99 3.58 10.58 18.97
N LYS A 100 3.16 11.71 19.54
CA LYS A 100 3.63 12.18 20.84
C LYS A 100 2.83 11.62 22.01
N GLN A 101 1.74 10.94 21.74
CA GLN A 101 0.89 10.33 22.76
C GLN A 101 1.34 8.91 23.05
N ALA A 102 1.25 8.50 24.31
CA ALA A 102 1.47 7.12 24.69
C ALA A 102 0.22 6.28 24.34
N GLY A 103 0.43 5.02 23.95
CA GLY A 103 -0.64 4.08 23.65
C GLY A 103 -0.73 3.71 22.17
N PRO A 104 -1.72 2.92 21.79
CA PRO A 104 -1.91 2.49 20.41
C PRO A 104 -2.27 3.69 19.52
N PRO A 105 -1.96 3.61 18.21
CA PRO A 105 -2.36 4.63 17.26
C PRO A 105 -3.89 4.84 17.28
N PRO A 106 -4.37 6.09 17.09
CA PRO A 106 -5.80 6.34 16.95
C PRO A 106 -6.40 5.59 15.74
N ALA A 107 -7.68 5.22 15.81
CA ALA A 107 -8.36 4.45 14.76
C ALA A 107 -8.39 5.12 13.36
N TRP A 108 -8.15 6.43 13.27
CA TRP A 108 -8.03 7.15 12.00
C TRP A 108 -6.62 7.05 11.37
N VAL A 109 -5.67 6.44 12.04
CA VAL A 109 -4.32 6.08 11.54
C VAL A 109 -4.39 4.63 11.06
N VAL A 110 -4.39 4.41 9.76
CA VAL A 110 -4.57 3.08 9.16
C VAL A 110 -3.31 2.70 8.41
N ASP A 111 -2.70 1.59 8.79
CA ASP A 111 -1.54 1.04 8.08
C ASP A 111 -1.93 0.63 6.65
N ALA A 112 -1.15 1.04 5.68
CA ALA A 112 -1.46 0.90 4.26
C ALA A 112 -0.29 0.31 3.44
N GLY A 113 0.61 -0.42 4.08
CA GLY A 113 1.70 -1.13 3.43
C GLY A 113 2.91 -0.26 3.10
N GLY A 114 3.43 -0.41 1.91
CA GLY A 114 4.70 0.12 1.46
C GLY A 114 5.86 -0.87 1.62
N PRO A 115 7.02 -0.60 1.02
CA PRO A 115 8.17 -1.50 1.13
C PRO A 115 8.86 -1.41 2.50
N ASN A 116 9.14 -2.57 3.08
CA ASN A 116 10.08 -2.72 4.18
C ASN A 116 11.53 -2.45 3.71
N PRO A 117 12.48 -2.15 4.62
CA PRO A 117 13.77 -1.60 4.23
C PRO A 117 14.63 -2.61 3.46
N PRO A 118 15.30 -2.18 2.39
CA PRO A 118 16.48 -2.85 1.87
C PRO A 118 17.71 -2.50 2.73
N MET A 119 18.86 -3.11 2.46
CA MET A 119 20.14 -2.62 2.97
C MET A 119 20.43 -1.19 2.44
N PRO A 120 21.30 -0.40 3.10
CA PRO A 120 21.77 0.89 2.59
C PRO A 120 22.28 0.77 1.15
N ASN A 121 21.97 1.78 0.30
CA ASN A 121 22.19 1.81 -1.14
C ASN A 121 21.42 0.74 -1.94
N GLY A 122 20.46 0.06 -1.32
CA GLY A 122 19.56 -0.90 -1.97
C GLY A 122 18.23 -0.29 -2.37
N THR A 123 17.44 -1.15 -3.00
CA THR A 123 16.06 -0.84 -3.43
C THR A 123 15.14 -1.96 -2.98
N ALA A 124 13.95 -1.61 -2.51
CA ALA A 124 12.87 -2.54 -2.25
C ALA A 124 11.56 -2.03 -2.83
N GLU A 125 10.64 -2.94 -3.12
CA GLU A 125 9.34 -2.64 -3.71
C GLU A 125 8.23 -3.38 -2.98
N ALA A 126 7.08 -2.72 -2.90
CA ALA A 126 5.83 -3.35 -2.55
C ALA A 126 4.71 -2.76 -3.41
N THR A 127 3.69 -3.55 -3.72
CA THR A 127 2.55 -3.13 -4.54
C THR A 127 1.27 -3.33 -3.76
N GLU A 128 0.50 -2.26 -3.58
CA GLU A 128 -0.78 -2.24 -2.89
C GLU A 128 -1.83 -1.50 -3.71
N TYR A 129 -3.10 -1.71 -3.37
CA TYR A 129 -4.17 -0.88 -3.87
C TYR A 129 -4.32 0.37 -2.98
N LEU A 130 -3.99 1.53 -3.53
CA LEU A 130 -4.16 2.80 -2.84
C LEU A 130 -5.52 3.42 -3.20
N ALA A 131 -6.41 3.53 -2.21
CA ALA A 131 -7.68 4.24 -2.33
C ALA A 131 -7.44 5.77 -2.27
N PRO A 132 -8.33 6.60 -2.86
CA PRO A 132 -8.22 8.04 -2.74
C PRO A 132 -8.18 8.50 -1.27
N GLY A 133 -7.32 9.46 -0.95
CA GLY A 133 -7.20 9.98 0.42
C GLY A 133 -5.87 10.64 0.71
N ALA A 134 -5.73 11.05 1.98
CA ALA A 134 -4.48 11.58 2.53
C ALA A 134 -3.64 10.44 3.11
N TYR A 135 -2.36 10.43 2.80
CA TYR A 135 -1.39 9.47 3.29
C TYR A 135 -0.15 10.17 3.83
N VAL A 136 0.60 9.46 4.64
CA VAL A 136 1.94 9.83 5.07
C VAL A 136 2.89 8.69 4.71
N ILE A 137 3.97 9.02 4.00
CA ILE A 137 5.13 8.14 3.87
C ILE A 137 5.94 8.30 5.15
N VAL A 138 6.27 7.22 5.85
CA VAL A 138 6.91 7.29 7.17
C VAL A 138 7.96 6.18 7.33
N CYS A 139 9.02 6.45 8.11
CA CYS A 139 10.02 5.46 8.50
C CYS A 139 9.99 5.25 10.01
N PHE A 140 9.61 4.04 10.45
CA PHE A 140 9.61 3.65 11.87
C PHE A 140 10.90 2.95 12.31
N VAL A 141 11.81 2.68 11.38
CA VAL A 141 13.09 2.02 11.69
C VAL A 141 13.83 2.83 12.77
N PRO A 142 14.33 2.18 13.83
CA PRO A 142 15.14 2.87 14.83
C PRO A 142 16.56 3.13 14.30
N SER A 143 17.12 4.28 14.65
CA SER A 143 18.55 4.56 14.53
C SER A 143 19.36 3.75 15.55
N PRO A 144 20.68 3.67 15.43
CA PRO A 144 21.55 2.99 16.42
C PRO A 144 21.45 3.56 17.86
N ASP A 145 20.95 4.78 18.03
CA ASP A 145 20.65 5.37 19.33
C ASP A 145 19.29 4.96 19.91
N GLY A 146 18.56 4.09 19.21
CA GLY A 146 17.21 3.64 19.55
C GLY A 146 16.09 4.61 19.19
N THR A 147 16.39 5.79 18.65
CA THR A 147 15.37 6.78 18.26
C THR A 147 14.76 6.41 16.90
N PRO A 148 13.45 6.19 16.76
CA PRO A 148 12.82 5.93 15.46
C PRO A 148 13.01 7.12 14.50
N HIS A 149 13.23 6.84 13.21
CA HIS A 149 13.45 7.88 12.19
C HIS A 149 12.27 8.86 12.08
N VAL A 150 11.03 8.39 12.31
CA VAL A 150 9.85 9.25 12.38
C VAL A 150 9.97 10.32 13.47
N ALA A 151 10.58 10.01 14.62
CA ALA A 151 10.83 10.98 15.68
C ALA A 151 11.93 11.98 15.32
N LYS A 152 12.79 11.63 14.35
CA LYS A 152 13.79 12.54 13.74
C LYS A 152 13.21 13.34 12.56
N GLY A 153 11.90 13.20 12.29
CA GLY A 153 11.19 13.96 11.24
C GLY A 153 11.03 13.21 9.92
N MET A 154 11.42 11.92 9.83
CA MET A 154 11.36 11.17 8.58
C MET A 154 9.93 10.79 8.20
N MET A 155 9.20 11.74 7.64
CA MET A 155 7.84 11.60 7.16
C MET A 155 7.57 12.58 6.02
N ARG A 156 6.62 12.23 5.11
CA ARG A 156 6.22 13.07 3.98
C ARG A 156 4.75 12.84 3.65
N GLU A 157 4.02 13.92 3.36
CA GLU A 157 2.64 13.84 2.86
C GLU A 157 2.61 13.26 1.44
N LEU A 158 1.57 12.47 1.18
CA LEU A 158 1.20 11.97 -0.13
C LEU A 158 -0.32 12.05 -0.29
N THR A 159 -0.77 12.64 -1.39
CA THR A 159 -2.19 12.65 -1.76
C THR A 159 -2.47 11.60 -2.82
N VAL A 160 -3.38 10.67 -2.54
CA VAL A 160 -3.90 9.75 -3.56
C VAL A 160 -5.17 10.36 -4.14
N THR A 161 -5.10 10.76 -5.42
CA THR A 161 -6.21 11.42 -6.12
C THR A 161 -7.17 10.40 -6.72
N PRO A 162 -8.49 10.71 -6.82
CA PRO A 162 -9.44 9.82 -7.48
C PRO A 162 -9.01 9.48 -8.91
N SER A 163 -9.18 8.21 -9.29
CA SER A 163 -8.93 7.71 -10.64
C SER A 163 -9.94 6.63 -10.98
N SER A 164 -10.46 6.63 -12.20
CA SER A 164 -11.29 5.55 -12.75
C SER A 164 -10.46 4.45 -13.43
N ALA A 165 -9.17 4.70 -13.64
CA ALA A 165 -8.25 3.76 -14.27
C ALA A 165 -7.37 3.12 -13.22
N SER A 166 -7.34 1.79 -13.18
CA SER A 166 -6.44 1.00 -12.32
C SER A 166 -5.98 -0.23 -13.07
N ALA A 167 -4.70 -0.56 -12.95
CA ALA A 167 -4.19 -1.85 -13.38
C ALA A 167 -4.87 -2.98 -12.59
N PRO A 168 -4.90 -4.21 -13.09
CA PRO A 168 -5.27 -5.37 -12.28
C PRO A 168 -4.24 -5.62 -11.17
N ALA A 169 -4.65 -6.40 -10.16
CA ALA A 169 -3.73 -6.89 -9.14
C ALA A 169 -2.58 -7.68 -9.78
N PRO A 170 -1.36 -7.60 -9.24
CA PRO A 170 -0.24 -8.43 -9.72
C PRO A 170 -0.55 -9.91 -9.65
N ASN A 171 -0.09 -10.69 -10.64
CA ASN A 171 -0.04 -12.14 -10.53
C ASN A 171 1.01 -12.53 -9.50
N ALA A 172 0.69 -13.48 -8.64
CA ALA A 172 1.60 -13.94 -7.59
C ALA A 172 1.89 -15.44 -7.73
N ASP A 173 3.14 -15.83 -7.42
CA ASP A 173 3.60 -17.23 -7.46
C ASP A 173 3.23 -17.99 -6.18
N ALA A 174 3.19 -17.25 -5.05
CA ALA A 174 2.82 -17.79 -3.74
C ALA A 174 2.09 -16.77 -2.90
N THR A 175 1.28 -17.27 -1.95
CA THR A 175 0.60 -16.42 -0.96
C THR A 175 1.15 -16.71 0.43
N ILE A 176 1.51 -15.66 1.17
CA ILE A 176 1.87 -15.71 2.56
C ILE A 176 0.76 -15.07 3.36
N THR A 177 0.16 -15.82 4.26
CA THR A 177 -0.90 -15.33 5.15
C THR A 177 -0.27 -14.93 6.49
N LEU A 178 -0.58 -13.71 6.93
CA LEU A 178 -0.23 -13.15 8.22
C LEU A 178 -1.41 -13.30 9.17
N ALA A 179 -1.16 -13.79 10.37
CA ALA A 179 -2.12 -13.81 11.47
C ALA A 179 -1.35 -13.65 12.78
N ASP A 180 -2.05 -13.35 13.89
CA ASP A 180 -1.41 -13.19 15.20
C ASP A 180 -0.65 -14.48 15.56
N TYR A 181 0.42 -14.38 15.58
CA TYR A 181 1.86 -14.25 15.62
C TYR A 181 2.48 -15.29 14.68
N SER A 182 1.94 -15.44 13.49
CA SER A 182 2.34 -16.50 12.55
C SER A 182 2.41 -16.01 11.10
N PHE A 183 3.28 -16.69 10.35
CA PHE A 183 3.33 -16.67 8.89
C PHE A 183 2.92 -18.04 8.37
N THR A 184 2.05 -18.10 7.38
CA THR A 184 1.67 -19.36 6.73
C THR A 184 1.93 -19.28 5.24
N SER A 185 2.73 -20.21 4.72
CA SER A 185 2.95 -20.41 3.29
C SER A 185 2.54 -21.82 2.91
N PRO A 186 1.79 -22.02 1.82
CA PRO A 186 1.28 -23.36 1.45
C PRO A 186 2.36 -24.31 0.93
N ALA A 187 3.51 -23.79 0.49
CA ALA A 187 4.61 -24.58 -0.02
C ALA A 187 5.96 -23.89 0.30
N PRO A 188 7.06 -24.67 0.33
CA PRO A 188 8.40 -24.11 0.38
C PRO A 188 8.67 -23.21 -0.84
N LEU A 189 9.29 -22.05 -0.62
CA LEU A 189 9.72 -21.18 -1.70
C LEU A 189 10.96 -21.77 -2.40
N ALA A 190 10.93 -21.81 -3.73
CA ALA A 190 12.04 -22.27 -4.55
C ALA A 190 13.06 -21.14 -4.78
N ALA A 191 14.23 -21.47 -5.33
CA ALA A 191 15.15 -20.47 -5.87
C ALA A 191 14.59 -19.84 -7.15
N GLY A 192 14.81 -18.54 -7.34
CA GLY A 192 14.36 -17.77 -8.50
C GLY A 192 13.65 -16.48 -8.13
N GLN A 193 13.13 -15.82 -9.15
CA GLN A 193 12.34 -14.62 -9.01
C GLN A 193 10.88 -14.99 -8.69
N HIS A 194 10.32 -14.34 -7.70
CA HIS A 194 8.94 -14.51 -7.26
C HIS A 194 8.23 -13.16 -7.11
N VAL A 195 6.92 -13.18 -7.28
CA VAL A 195 6.01 -12.17 -6.76
C VAL A 195 5.21 -12.83 -5.64
N LEU A 196 5.42 -12.38 -4.42
CA LEU A 196 4.78 -12.91 -3.22
C LEU A 196 3.57 -12.05 -2.86
N ARG A 197 2.39 -12.69 -2.79
CA ARG A 197 1.17 -12.06 -2.26
C ARG A 197 1.15 -12.21 -0.76
N VAL A 198 0.92 -11.12 -0.04
CA VAL A 198 0.81 -11.06 1.42
C VAL A 198 -0.62 -10.71 1.77
N VAL A 199 -1.26 -11.50 2.62
CA VAL A 199 -2.64 -11.28 3.08
C VAL A 199 -2.64 -11.21 4.59
N ASN A 200 -3.12 -10.11 5.15
CA ASN A 200 -3.33 -10.02 6.59
C ASN A 200 -4.73 -10.54 6.95
N SER A 201 -4.79 -11.73 7.54
CA SER A 201 -6.02 -12.35 8.06
C SER A 201 -6.16 -12.23 9.59
N GLY A 202 -5.20 -11.58 10.24
CA GLY A 202 -5.23 -11.33 11.68
C GLY A 202 -6.11 -10.13 12.06
N PRO A 203 -6.43 -9.98 13.35
CA PRO A 203 -7.20 -8.85 13.85
C PRO A 203 -6.38 -7.59 14.09
N GLN A 204 -5.04 -7.66 13.97
CA GLN A 204 -4.11 -6.56 14.12
C GLN A 204 -3.38 -6.30 12.80
N SER A 205 -2.73 -5.14 12.68
CA SER A 205 -1.79 -4.89 11.59
C SER A 205 -0.60 -5.82 11.69
N HIS A 206 -0.13 -6.30 10.54
CA HIS A 206 1.06 -7.15 10.44
C HIS A 206 1.92 -6.70 9.26
N GLU A 207 3.20 -6.96 9.39
CA GLU A 207 4.18 -6.76 8.32
C GLU A 207 4.94 -8.05 8.03
N ILE A 208 5.67 -8.07 6.92
CA ILE A 208 6.62 -9.11 6.59
C ILE A 208 7.96 -8.48 6.19
N VAL A 209 8.97 -8.66 7.03
CA VAL A 209 10.35 -8.31 6.71
C VAL A 209 11.05 -9.57 6.20
N LEU A 210 11.54 -9.54 4.96
CA LEU A 210 12.31 -10.62 4.37
C LEU A 210 13.80 -10.40 4.66
N ILE A 211 14.42 -11.41 5.27
CA ILE A 211 15.82 -11.39 5.68
C ILE A 211 16.55 -12.59 5.07
N ARG A 212 17.68 -12.36 4.41
CA ARG A 212 18.62 -13.43 4.08
C ARG A 212 19.58 -13.61 5.25
N LEU A 213 19.51 -14.75 5.90
CA LEU A 213 20.34 -15.04 7.07
C LEU A 213 21.76 -15.43 6.67
N GLU A 214 22.73 -15.00 7.48
CA GLU A 214 24.08 -15.51 7.41
C GLU A 214 24.13 -17.02 7.77
N PRO A 215 25.10 -17.79 7.28
CA PRO A 215 25.21 -19.22 7.59
C PRO A 215 25.16 -19.50 9.09
N GLY A 216 24.23 -20.38 9.50
CA GLY A 216 24.04 -20.78 10.90
C GLY A 216 23.33 -19.73 11.78
N LYS A 217 22.83 -18.63 11.21
CA LYS A 217 22.05 -17.64 11.94
C LYS A 217 20.55 -17.93 11.82
N THR A 218 19.77 -17.34 12.74
CA THR A 218 18.32 -17.54 12.85
C THR A 218 17.60 -16.19 12.95
N ALA A 219 16.28 -16.19 12.68
CA ALA A 219 15.41 -15.04 12.88
C ALA A 219 15.50 -14.49 14.31
N ARG A 220 15.53 -15.37 15.31
CA ARG A 220 15.68 -15.00 16.72
C ARG A 220 16.95 -14.19 16.99
N GLN A 221 18.08 -14.59 16.40
CA GLN A 221 19.34 -13.86 16.54
C GLN A 221 19.27 -12.50 15.85
N PHE A 222 18.56 -12.39 14.73
CA PHE A 222 18.34 -11.12 14.05
C PHE A 222 17.49 -10.17 14.90
N VAL A 223 16.38 -10.66 15.46
CA VAL A 223 15.52 -9.87 16.37
C VAL A 223 16.32 -9.38 17.58
N GLN A 224 17.13 -10.25 18.22
CA GLN A 224 17.98 -9.85 19.32
C GLN A 224 19.06 -8.82 18.93
N TRP A 225 19.57 -8.90 17.69
CA TRP A 225 20.54 -7.93 17.20
C TRP A 225 19.90 -6.54 17.01
N VAL A 226 18.66 -6.47 16.56
CA VAL A 226 17.92 -5.19 16.35
C VAL A 226 17.80 -4.40 17.66
N ASP A 227 17.67 -5.06 18.82
CA ASP A 227 17.54 -4.39 20.12
C ASP A 227 18.75 -3.54 20.51
N GLY A 228 19.93 -3.81 19.94
CA GLY A 228 21.14 -3.07 20.29
C GLY A 228 22.02 -2.71 19.10
N MET A 229 21.78 -3.27 17.93
CA MET A 229 22.51 -3.06 16.67
C MET A 229 24.04 -3.11 16.82
N LYS A 230 24.53 -3.99 17.73
CA LYS A 230 25.97 -4.12 18.02
C LYS A 230 26.61 -5.20 17.16
N GLY A 231 27.68 -4.83 16.47
CA GLY A 231 28.41 -5.72 15.59
C GLY A 231 27.69 -5.95 14.24
N PRO A 232 28.22 -6.88 13.42
CA PRO A 232 27.61 -7.16 12.12
C PRO A 232 26.23 -7.78 12.28
N PRO A 233 25.26 -7.43 11.40
CA PRO A 233 23.94 -8.02 11.43
C PRO A 233 24.00 -9.53 11.11
N PRO A 234 23.15 -10.35 11.73
CA PRO A 234 23.05 -11.78 11.43
C PRO A 234 22.43 -12.11 10.08
N GLY A 235 22.08 -11.11 9.29
CA GLY A 235 21.49 -11.26 7.97
C GLY A 235 21.32 -9.93 7.25
N ALA A 236 20.98 -10.00 5.97
CA ALA A 236 20.72 -8.85 5.11
C ALA A 236 19.22 -8.65 4.91
N LEU A 237 18.75 -7.40 5.01
CA LEU A 237 17.39 -7.00 4.70
C LEU A 237 17.17 -6.99 3.18
N LEU A 238 16.12 -7.65 2.72
CA LEU A 238 15.75 -7.74 1.30
C LEU A 238 14.44 -7.01 0.98
N GLY A 239 13.87 -6.27 1.93
CA GLY A 239 12.57 -5.63 1.78
C GLY A 239 11.45 -6.45 2.41
N GLY A 240 10.34 -6.55 1.70
CA GLY A 240 9.07 -7.12 2.17
C GLY A 240 7.97 -6.07 2.17
N VAL A 241 6.95 -6.25 2.98
CA VAL A 241 5.79 -5.33 3.08
C VAL A 241 5.72 -4.75 4.48
N ALA A 242 5.71 -3.42 4.59
CA ALA A 242 5.44 -2.68 5.81
C ALA A 242 4.02 -2.94 6.33
N PRO A 243 3.63 -2.50 7.53
CA PRO A 243 2.37 -2.89 8.12
C PRO A 243 1.16 -2.66 7.22
N ILE A 244 0.34 -3.69 7.05
CA ILE A 244 -0.98 -3.66 6.39
C ILE A 244 -2.08 -3.94 7.40
N ALA A 245 -3.20 -3.23 7.26
CA ALA A 245 -4.35 -3.38 8.15
C ALA A 245 -5.03 -4.76 8.01
N PRO A 246 -5.86 -5.18 8.99
CA PRO A 246 -6.67 -6.39 8.89
C PRO A 246 -7.49 -6.45 7.60
N GLY A 247 -7.41 -7.58 6.88
CA GLY A 247 -8.10 -7.82 5.62
C GLY A 247 -7.37 -7.33 4.37
N ASP A 248 -6.32 -6.52 4.51
CA ASP A 248 -5.58 -5.98 3.38
C ASP A 248 -4.64 -7.00 2.73
N THR A 249 -4.30 -6.69 1.48
CA THR A 249 -3.41 -7.49 0.64
C THR A 249 -2.37 -6.61 -0.02
N ALA A 250 -1.12 -7.06 -0.01
CA ALA A 250 0.00 -6.45 -0.69
C ALA A 250 0.80 -7.49 -1.48
N TYR A 251 1.72 -7.03 -2.31
CA TYR A 251 2.59 -7.87 -3.13
C TYR A 251 4.01 -7.33 -3.06
N PHE A 252 5.00 -8.20 -3.05
CA PHE A 252 6.39 -7.77 -3.18
C PHE A 252 7.22 -8.75 -4.01
N PRO A 253 8.20 -8.25 -4.77
CA PRO A 253 9.13 -9.10 -5.51
C PRO A 253 10.19 -9.67 -4.55
N ALA A 254 10.55 -10.93 -4.74
CA ALA A 254 11.64 -11.58 -4.02
C ALA A 254 12.50 -12.38 -5.01
N ASP A 255 13.80 -12.07 -5.08
CA ASP A 255 14.78 -12.87 -5.82
C ASP A 255 15.52 -13.77 -4.82
N LEU A 256 15.13 -15.03 -4.79
CA LEU A 256 15.60 -16.01 -3.81
C LEU A 256 16.69 -16.89 -4.42
N THR A 257 17.89 -16.81 -3.84
CA THR A 257 18.98 -17.74 -4.15
C THR A 257 19.07 -18.83 -3.08
N PRO A 258 19.70 -20.01 -3.34
CA PRO A 258 19.87 -21.02 -2.31
C PRO A 258 20.49 -20.45 -1.03
N GLY A 259 19.88 -20.76 0.13
CA GLY A 259 20.30 -20.22 1.42
C GLY A 259 19.21 -20.24 2.48
N ASN A 260 19.54 -19.66 3.63
CA ASN A 260 18.62 -19.54 4.76
C ASN A 260 18.03 -18.13 4.81
N TYR A 261 16.76 -18.07 5.13
CA TYR A 261 15.95 -16.85 5.14
C TYR A 261 15.08 -16.82 6.38
N ALA A 262 14.56 -15.65 6.68
CA ALA A 262 13.54 -15.47 7.69
C ALA A 262 12.47 -14.46 7.26
N PHE A 263 11.25 -14.68 7.76
CA PHE A 263 10.21 -13.68 7.88
C PHE A 263 10.12 -13.21 9.33
N VAL A 264 9.97 -11.91 9.54
CA VAL A 264 9.83 -11.31 10.88
C VAL A 264 8.79 -10.20 10.83
N CYS A 265 8.01 -10.04 11.91
CA CYS A 265 7.08 -8.94 12.11
C CYS A 265 7.49 -8.14 13.35
N PHE A 266 7.83 -6.86 13.19
CA PHE A 266 8.20 -5.94 14.27
C PHE A 266 7.05 -5.03 14.71
N VAL A 267 5.85 -5.18 14.15
CA VAL A 267 4.67 -4.39 14.54
C VAL A 267 4.44 -4.53 16.03
N PRO A 268 4.24 -3.43 16.78
CA PRO A 268 3.91 -3.49 18.20
C PRO A 268 2.54 -4.13 18.43
N ASP A 269 2.47 -5.10 19.33
CA ASP A 269 1.22 -5.73 19.75
C ASP A 269 0.30 -4.73 20.45
N SER A 270 -0.97 -4.75 20.11
CA SER A 270 -1.97 -3.82 20.62
C SER A 270 -2.25 -3.96 22.13
N LYS A 271 -1.86 -5.09 22.74
CA LYS A 271 -2.13 -5.38 24.16
C LYS A 271 -0.99 -4.94 25.07
N ASP A 272 0.27 -5.12 24.63
CA ASP A 272 1.43 -4.89 25.51
C ASP A 272 2.53 -4.02 24.86
N GLY A 273 2.37 -3.64 23.58
CA GLY A 273 3.31 -2.79 22.84
C GLY A 273 4.63 -3.45 22.46
N LYS A 274 4.82 -4.73 22.74
CA LYS A 274 6.01 -5.46 22.32
C LYS A 274 5.91 -5.85 20.85
N PRO A 275 7.03 -5.93 20.12
CA PRO A 275 7.00 -6.41 18.74
C PRO A 275 6.36 -7.80 18.64
N HIS A 276 5.57 -8.07 17.60
CA HIS A 276 5.00 -9.40 17.35
C HIS A 276 6.06 -10.50 17.29
N ALA A 277 7.29 -10.17 16.88
CA ALA A 277 8.45 -11.07 16.97
C ALA A 277 8.72 -11.56 18.40
N ALA A 278 8.49 -10.74 19.44
CA ALA A 278 8.62 -11.14 20.84
C ALA A 278 7.54 -12.16 21.25
N HIS A 279 6.41 -12.18 20.57
CA HIS A 279 5.34 -13.17 20.70
C HIS A 279 5.52 -14.38 19.77
N GLY A 280 6.63 -14.46 19.03
CA GLY A 280 6.97 -15.60 18.18
C GLY A 280 6.67 -15.39 16.70
N MET A 281 6.22 -14.20 16.25
CA MET A 281 5.98 -13.93 14.82
C MET A 281 7.30 -13.77 14.06
N MET A 282 7.99 -14.89 13.94
CA MET A 282 9.21 -15.08 13.15
C MET A 282 9.24 -16.49 12.59
N GLN A 283 9.76 -16.67 11.38
CA GLN A 283 9.82 -17.95 10.71
C GLN A 283 11.11 -18.09 9.91
N ASP A 284 11.96 -19.06 10.29
CA ASP A 284 13.12 -19.46 9.49
C ASP A 284 12.68 -20.41 8.38
N PHE A 285 13.25 -20.27 7.18
CA PHE A 285 13.06 -21.19 6.06
C PHE A 285 14.31 -21.31 5.21
N THR A 286 14.40 -22.41 4.45
CA THR A 286 15.54 -22.67 3.57
C THR A 286 15.07 -22.76 2.12
N VAL A 287 15.72 -21.98 1.27
CA VAL A 287 15.59 -22.06 -0.18
C VAL A 287 16.66 -23.07 -0.67
N LYS A 288 16.19 -24.15 -1.30
CA LYS A 288 17.08 -25.19 -1.86
C LYS A 288 17.56 -24.80 -3.25
N GLY A 289 18.78 -25.20 -3.60
CA GLY A 289 19.23 -25.19 -4.99
C GLY A 289 18.41 -26.18 -5.83
N THR A 290 18.19 -25.85 -7.09
CA THR A 290 17.63 -26.74 -8.11
C THR A 290 18.65 -27.78 -8.57
#